data_dafc63aa16fd56cfe8cebbaaa6483c10
#
_entry.id   dafc63aa16fd56cfe8cebbaaa6483c10
#
_cell.length_a   1.000
_cell.length_b   1.000
_cell.length_c   1.000
_cell.angle_alpha   90.00
_cell.angle_beta   90.00
_cell.angle_gamma   90.00
#
_symmetry.space_group_name_H-M   'P 1'
#
loop_
_entity.id
_entity.type
_entity.pdbx_description
1 polymer ?
#
loop_
_entity_poly.entity_id
_entity_poly.type
_entity_poly.pdbx_seq_one_letter_code
_entity_poly.pdbx_strand_id
1 'polypeptide(L)'
;MTTGQPATTAPALTVPGFGANLYRQLRDRAVIESAVVAVVLIGVSYVIALAAGWVQTLNWLEVFAVVTSFSCTYLCVKQRRLNYPIGAISTAAYAVLFWQQELMASALLNAYLTPALVYGWFRWRADEQTRPVGFVALRWWPAYIAVTALAYFGASALVKALGGQMAPTDAAILIGTMLAQFLLDNKRIETWAVWAVVNVAAIYTYFEAGLPLAGFQYVFFLGNTLYGAYSWRQSMTAQRAKVAA
;
A
#
# COMPACT_ATOMS: atom_id res chain seq x y z
N MET A 1 68.55 3.32 3.34
CA MET A 1 67.70 2.23 2.79
C MET A 1 66.32 2.34 3.43
N THR A 2 65.43 3.02 2.79
CA THR A 2 64.04 3.21 3.24
C THR A 2 63.15 2.26 2.43
N THR A 3 62.71 1.20 3.06
CA THR A 3 61.77 0.24 2.49
C THR A 3 60.37 0.83 2.44
N GLY A 4 59.89 1.19 1.24
CA GLY A 4 58.53 1.62 0.99
C GLY A 4 57.57 0.44 1.16
N GLN A 5 56.60 0.56 2.07
CA GLN A 5 55.43 -0.33 2.13
C GLN A 5 54.54 -0.06 0.91
N PRO A 6 54.02 -1.11 0.24
CA PRO A 6 53.03 -0.90 -0.82
C PRO A 6 51.69 -0.46 -0.19
N ALA A 7 51.14 0.61 -0.73
CA ALA A 7 49.80 1.09 -0.38
C ALA A 7 48.77 0.01 -0.71
N THR A 8 48.10 -0.48 0.32
CA THR A 8 46.92 -1.34 0.20
C THR A 8 45.78 -0.51 -0.42
N THR A 9 45.56 -0.71 -1.70
CA THR A 9 44.36 -0.17 -2.38
C THR A 9 43.12 -0.83 -1.78
N ALA A 10 42.31 -0.05 -1.07
CA ALA A 10 40.98 -0.49 -0.60
C ALA A 10 40.17 -0.97 -1.82
N PRO A 11 39.44 -2.10 -1.71
CA PRO A 11 38.63 -2.59 -2.80
C PRO A 11 37.54 -1.55 -3.11
N ALA A 12 37.48 -1.12 -4.36
CA ALA A 12 36.42 -0.24 -4.85
C ALA A 12 35.07 -0.90 -4.59
N LEU A 13 34.24 -0.29 -3.74
CA LEU A 13 32.85 -0.67 -3.53
C LEU A 13 32.12 -0.47 -4.87
N THR A 14 32.06 -1.49 -5.70
CA THR A 14 31.23 -1.50 -6.90
C THR A 14 29.78 -1.49 -6.45
N VAL A 15 29.13 -0.33 -6.51
CA VAL A 15 27.69 -0.21 -6.34
C VAL A 15 27.04 -1.02 -7.47
N PRO A 16 26.25 -2.06 -7.17
CA PRO A 16 25.60 -2.83 -8.22
C PRO A 16 24.75 -1.91 -9.08
N GLY A 17 24.89 -2.00 -10.41
CA GLY A 17 24.08 -1.22 -11.34
C GLY A 17 22.58 -1.41 -11.08
N PHE A 18 21.76 -0.43 -11.48
CA PHE A 18 20.31 -0.43 -11.28
C PHE A 18 19.65 -1.77 -11.66
N GLY A 19 20.06 -2.36 -12.81
CA GLY A 19 19.53 -3.64 -13.27
C GLY A 19 19.85 -4.83 -12.35
N ALA A 20 21.08 -4.89 -11.80
CA ALA A 20 21.47 -5.97 -10.89
C ALA A 20 20.69 -5.88 -9.54
N ASN A 21 20.45 -4.68 -9.06
CA ASN A 21 19.63 -4.46 -7.87
C ASN A 21 18.16 -4.83 -8.11
N LEU A 22 17.60 -4.46 -9.24
CA LEU A 22 16.22 -4.81 -9.60
C LEU A 22 16.07 -6.32 -9.75
N TYR A 23 17.00 -6.98 -10.47
CA TYR A 23 16.99 -8.43 -10.64
C TYR A 23 17.04 -9.18 -9.31
N ARG A 24 17.87 -8.72 -8.37
CA ARG A 24 17.96 -9.28 -7.01
C ARG A 24 16.65 -9.12 -6.24
N GLN A 25 16.00 -7.96 -6.35
CA GLN A 25 14.71 -7.70 -5.70
C GLN A 25 13.60 -8.58 -6.28
N LEU A 26 13.56 -8.80 -7.60
CA LEU A 26 12.57 -9.66 -8.25
C LEU A 26 12.71 -11.14 -7.86
N ARG A 27 13.92 -11.59 -7.52
CA ARG A 27 14.18 -12.95 -7.01
C ARG A 27 14.01 -13.08 -5.49
N ASP A 28 13.64 -12.03 -4.81
CA ASP A 28 13.35 -12.07 -3.38
C ASP A 28 12.17 -13.02 -3.13
N ARG A 29 12.34 -13.92 -2.16
CA ARG A 29 11.31 -14.88 -1.75
C ARG A 29 9.99 -14.19 -1.46
N ALA A 30 10.00 -13.01 -0.83
CA ALA A 30 8.78 -12.24 -0.54
C ALA A 30 8.01 -11.83 -1.80
N VAL A 31 8.70 -11.59 -2.94
CA VAL A 31 8.04 -11.26 -4.21
C VAL A 31 7.35 -12.48 -4.78
N ILE A 32 8.01 -13.64 -4.76
CA ILE A 32 7.41 -14.90 -5.22
C ILE A 32 6.22 -15.26 -4.33
N GLU A 33 6.37 -15.19 -3.01
CA GLU A 33 5.27 -15.41 -2.06
C GLU A 33 4.10 -14.46 -2.32
N SER A 34 4.36 -13.17 -2.59
CA SER A 34 3.31 -12.19 -2.86
C SER A 34 2.51 -12.53 -4.12
N ALA A 35 3.18 -12.96 -5.18
CA ALA A 35 2.54 -13.37 -6.42
C ALA A 35 1.68 -14.64 -6.21
N VAL A 36 2.19 -15.64 -5.50
CA VAL A 36 1.45 -16.87 -5.19
C VAL A 36 0.23 -16.56 -4.34
N VAL A 37 0.39 -15.78 -3.26
CA VAL A 37 -0.72 -15.38 -2.39
C VAL A 37 -1.78 -14.60 -3.20
N ALA A 38 -1.36 -13.66 -4.04
CA ALA A 38 -2.28 -12.88 -4.87
C ALA A 38 -3.07 -13.76 -5.85
N VAL A 39 -2.42 -14.71 -6.53
CA VAL A 39 -3.08 -15.64 -7.45
C VAL A 39 -4.07 -16.55 -6.72
N VAL A 40 -3.71 -17.06 -5.54
CA VAL A 40 -4.61 -17.87 -4.71
C VAL A 40 -5.82 -17.05 -4.26
N LEU A 41 -5.60 -15.83 -3.75
CA LEU A 41 -6.69 -14.98 -3.26
C LEU A 41 -7.65 -14.58 -4.39
N ILE A 42 -7.15 -14.22 -5.57
CA ILE A 42 -8.01 -13.89 -6.70
C ILE A 42 -8.77 -15.13 -7.18
N GLY A 43 -8.11 -16.28 -7.25
CA GLY A 43 -8.76 -17.54 -7.60
C GLY A 43 -9.92 -17.88 -6.67
N VAL A 44 -9.70 -17.80 -5.35
CA VAL A 44 -10.74 -17.99 -4.33
C VAL A 44 -11.85 -16.96 -4.49
N SER A 45 -11.52 -15.67 -4.68
CA SER A 45 -12.52 -14.61 -4.86
C SER A 45 -13.41 -14.86 -6.07
N TYR A 46 -12.82 -15.25 -7.21
CA TYR A 46 -13.60 -15.55 -8.44
C TYR A 46 -14.43 -16.82 -8.29
N VAL A 47 -13.92 -17.87 -7.66
CA VAL A 47 -14.72 -19.10 -7.41
C VAL A 47 -15.93 -18.75 -6.55
N ILE A 48 -15.77 -17.96 -5.49
CA ILE A 48 -16.88 -17.50 -4.65
C ILE A 48 -17.85 -16.64 -5.46
N ALA A 49 -17.34 -15.68 -6.23
CA ALA A 49 -18.16 -14.77 -7.02
C ALA A 49 -18.97 -15.49 -8.11
N LEU A 50 -18.39 -16.49 -8.78
CA LEU A 50 -19.07 -17.34 -9.74
C LEU A 50 -20.13 -18.21 -9.05
N ALA A 51 -19.79 -18.83 -7.94
CA ALA A 51 -20.73 -19.69 -7.18
C ALA A 51 -21.91 -18.89 -6.62
N ALA A 52 -21.68 -17.63 -6.22
CA ALA A 52 -22.71 -16.72 -5.72
C ALA A 52 -23.50 -16.00 -6.85
N GLY A 53 -23.11 -16.19 -8.12
CA GLY A 53 -23.76 -15.50 -9.26
C GLY A 53 -23.47 -14.00 -9.36
N TRP A 54 -22.44 -13.51 -8.66
CA TRP A 54 -22.05 -12.08 -8.67
C TRP A 54 -21.33 -11.67 -9.95
N VAL A 55 -20.64 -12.61 -10.60
CA VAL A 55 -19.86 -12.41 -11.83
C VAL A 55 -20.18 -13.51 -12.82
N GLN A 56 -20.44 -13.13 -14.06
CA GLN A 56 -20.72 -14.08 -15.15
C GLN A 56 -19.54 -14.27 -16.10
N THR A 57 -18.66 -13.27 -16.19
CA THR A 57 -17.52 -13.27 -17.11
C THR A 57 -16.27 -12.72 -16.43
N LEU A 58 -15.10 -13.19 -16.89
CA LEU A 58 -13.81 -12.76 -16.37
C LEU A 58 -13.40 -11.43 -17.02
N ASN A 59 -13.17 -10.40 -16.22
CA ASN A 59 -12.55 -9.15 -16.67
C ASN A 59 -11.04 -9.19 -16.40
N TRP A 60 -10.24 -9.34 -17.46
CA TRP A 60 -8.78 -9.46 -17.33
C TRP A 60 -8.10 -8.23 -16.74
N LEU A 61 -8.64 -7.02 -17.00
CA LEU A 61 -8.12 -5.79 -16.38
C LEU A 61 -8.34 -5.79 -14.88
N GLU A 62 -9.52 -6.24 -14.42
CA GLU A 62 -9.84 -6.42 -13.01
C GLU A 62 -8.93 -7.45 -12.35
N VAL A 63 -8.78 -8.65 -12.96
CA VAL A 63 -7.87 -9.69 -12.49
C VAL A 63 -6.46 -9.14 -12.32
N PHE A 64 -5.95 -8.43 -13.32
CA PHE A 64 -4.62 -7.82 -13.27
C PHE A 64 -4.50 -6.78 -12.14
N ALA A 65 -5.47 -5.87 -12.01
CA ALA A 65 -5.50 -4.86 -10.97
C ALA A 65 -5.53 -5.49 -9.56
N VAL A 66 -6.37 -6.52 -9.36
CA VAL A 66 -6.52 -7.22 -8.09
C VAL A 66 -5.24 -8.00 -7.72
N VAL A 67 -4.66 -8.76 -8.66
CA VAL A 67 -3.41 -9.52 -8.40
C VAL A 67 -2.27 -8.59 -8.02
N THR A 68 -2.10 -7.49 -8.77
CA THR A 68 -1.06 -6.51 -8.47
C THR A 68 -1.31 -5.78 -7.16
N SER A 69 -2.58 -5.51 -6.80
CA SER A 69 -2.97 -4.91 -5.52
C SER A 69 -2.66 -5.82 -4.33
N PHE A 70 -3.04 -7.10 -4.38
CA PHE A 70 -2.70 -8.06 -3.33
C PHE A 70 -1.18 -8.23 -3.18
N SER A 71 -0.45 -8.30 -4.30
CA SER A 71 1.01 -8.37 -4.27
C SER A 71 1.62 -7.12 -3.63
N CYS A 72 1.15 -5.94 -3.98
CA CYS A 72 1.58 -4.67 -3.39
C CYS A 72 1.37 -4.67 -1.87
N THR A 73 0.15 -4.97 -1.41
CA THR A 73 -0.18 -4.92 0.02
C THR A 73 0.59 -5.96 0.84
N TYR A 74 0.82 -7.16 0.31
CA TYR A 74 1.66 -8.16 0.94
C TYR A 74 3.12 -7.70 1.06
N LEU A 75 3.67 -7.09 -0.01
CA LEU A 75 5.03 -6.55 0.01
C LEU A 75 5.19 -5.37 0.97
N CYS A 76 4.13 -4.58 1.21
CA CYS A 76 4.10 -3.56 2.27
C CYS A 76 4.32 -4.19 3.65
N VAL A 77 3.63 -5.30 3.95
CA VAL A 77 3.80 -6.05 5.21
C VAL A 77 5.25 -6.52 5.36
N LYS A 78 5.84 -7.03 4.28
CA LYS A 78 7.24 -7.49 4.25
C LYS A 78 8.25 -6.35 4.17
N GLN A 79 7.82 -5.10 4.18
CA GLN A 79 8.65 -3.90 4.06
C GLN A 79 9.54 -3.92 2.80
N ARG A 80 9.03 -4.46 1.70
CA ARG A 80 9.76 -4.54 0.43
C ARG A 80 9.44 -3.36 -0.46
N ARG A 81 10.48 -2.67 -0.94
CA ARG A 81 10.35 -1.47 -1.77
C ARG A 81 9.57 -1.72 -3.06
N LEU A 82 9.60 -2.92 -3.61
CA LEU A 82 8.83 -3.30 -4.81
C LEU A 82 7.31 -3.17 -4.64
N ASN A 83 6.79 -2.99 -3.41
CA ASN A 83 5.38 -2.64 -3.23
C ASN A 83 4.98 -1.40 -4.04
N TYR A 84 5.85 -0.40 -4.13
CA TYR A 84 5.55 0.89 -4.78
C TYR A 84 5.33 0.78 -6.29
N PRO A 85 6.26 0.25 -7.11
CA PRO A 85 6.01 0.14 -8.55
C PRO A 85 4.86 -0.82 -8.87
N ILE A 86 4.72 -1.92 -8.11
CA ILE A 86 3.61 -2.86 -8.28
C ILE A 86 2.29 -2.17 -7.92
N GLY A 87 2.26 -1.43 -6.82
CA GLY A 87 1.09 -0.65 -6.42
C GLY A 87 0.74 0.47 -7.39
N ALA A 88 1.74 1.19 -7.93
CA ALA A 88 1.50 2.23 -8.93
C ALA A 88 0.87 1.66 -10.22
N ILE A 89 1.33 0.49 -10.66
CA ILE A 89 0.73 -0.23 -11.79
C ILE A 89 -0.70 -0.67 -11.45
N SER A 90 -0.92 -1.19 -10.25
CA SER A 90 -2.24 -1.60 -9.78
C SER A 90 -3.23 -0.43 -9.75
N THR A 91 -2.84 0.69 -9.12
CA THR A 91 -3.73 1.86 -9.02
C THR A 91 -3.99 2.50 -10.38
N ALA A 92 -3.02 2.51 -11.30
CA ALA A 92 -3.25 2.94 -12.67
C ALA A 92 -4.29 2.04 -13.38
N ALA A 93 -4.19 0.72 -13.24
CA ALA A 93 -5.15 -0.22 -13.79
C ALA A 93 -6.55 -0.03 -13.18
N TYR A 94 -6.65 0.17 -11.86
CA TYR A 94 -7.92 0.47 -11.20
C TYR A 94 -8.50 1.82 -11.63
N ALA A 95 -7.68 2.84 -11.84
CA ALA A 95 -8.17 4.13 -12.33
C ALA A 95 -8.87 3.99 -13.69
N VAL A 96 -8.28 3.20 -14.61
CA VAL A 96 -8.89 2.89 -15.92
C VAL A 96 -10.15 2.06 -15.74
N LEU A 97 -10.10 1.00 -14.93
CA LEU A 97 -11.24 0.12 -14.68
C LEU A 97 -12.44 0.88 -14.13
N PHE A 98 -12.25 1.69 -13.08
CA PHE A 98 -13.31 2.46 -12.47
C PHE A 98 -13.83 3.59 -13.36
N TRP A 99 -12.97 4.19 -14.19
CA TRP A 99 -13.40 5.14 -15.20
C TRP A 99 -14.35 4.48 -16.22
N GLN A 100 -14.02 3.27 -16.71
CA GLN A 100 -14.88 2.51 -17.64
C GLN A 100 -16.21 2.10 -17.01
N GLN A 101 -16.27 1.95 -15.69
CA GLN A 101 -17.46 1.60 -14.91
C GLN A 101 -18.23 2.83 -14.40
N GLU A 102 -17.84 4.04 -14.81
CA GLU A 102 -18.44 5.30 -14.36
C GLU A 102 -18.34 5.57 -12.84
N LEU A 103 -17.46 4.83 -12.15
CA LEU A 103 -17.16 5.01 -10.72
C LEU A 103 -16.12 6.13 -10.52
N MET A 104 -16.54 7.36 -10.79
CA MET A 104 -15.65 8.51 -10.93
C MET A 104 -14.82 8.79 -9.68
N ALA A 105 -15.43 8.72 -8.48
CA ALA A 105 -14.71 8.94 -7.22
C ALA A 105 -13.59 7.93 -7.00
N SER A 106 -13.85 6.65 -7.25
CA SER A 106 -12.85 5.58 -7.17
C SER A 106 -11.76 5.71 -8.24
N ALA A 107 -12.13 6.13 -9.45
CA ALA A 107 -11.17 6.40 -10.51
C ALA A 107 -10.20 7.54 -10.14
N LEU A 108 -10.72 8.66 -9.63
CA LEU A 108 -9.90 9.81 -9.19
C LEU A 108 -9.02 9.46 -7.99
N LEU A 109 -9.52 8.69 -7.02
CA LEU A 109 -8.71 8.21 -5.90
C LEU A 109 -7.51 7.40 -6.39
N ASN A 110 -7.72 6.44 -7.29
CA ASN A 110 -6.66 5.61 -7.83
C ASN A 110 -5.70 6.40 -8.73
N ALA A 111 -6.20 7.36 -9.51
CA ALA A 111 -5.38 8.29 -10.28
C ALA A 111 -4.47 9.14 -9.37
N TYR A 112 -4.94 9.56 -8.19
CA TYR A 112 -4.13 10.24 -7.18
C TYR A 112 -3.11 9.30 -6.53
N LEU A 113 -3.50 8.06 -6.19
CA LEU A 113 -2.61 7.11 -5.54
C LEU A 113 -1.43 6.71 -6.43
N THR A 114 -1.60 6.68 -7.75
CA THR A 114 -0.53 6.34 -8.69
C THR A 114 0.72 7.21 -8.52
N PRO A 115 0.67 8.57 -8.62
CA PRO A 115 1.84 9.41 -8.37
C PRO A 115 2.29 9.38 -6.89
N ALA A 116 1.39 9.18 -5.93
CA ALA A 116 1.76 9.04 -4.53
C ALA A 116 2.66 7.80 -4.31
N LEU A 117 2.34 6.68 -4.95
CA LEU A 117 3.17 5.48 -4.91
C LEU A 117 4.49 5.66 -5.65
N VAL A 118 4.51 6.37 -6.78
CA VAL A 118 5.77 6.76 -7.44
C VAL A 118 6.65 7.59 -6.49
N TYR A 119 6.07 8.56 -5.78
CA TYR A 119 6.79 9.31 -4.74
C TYR A 119 7.31 8.39 -3.63
N GLY A 120 6.51 7.46 -3.13
CA GLY A 120 6.91 6.47 -2.13
C GLY A 120 8.10 5.61 -2.57
N TRP A 121 8.20 5.27 -3.85
CA TRP A 121 9.36 4.58 -4.41
C TRP A 121 10.67 5.36 -4.20
N PHE A 122 10.66 6.67 -4.40
CA PHE A 122 11.81 7.53 -4.14
C PHE A 122 12.04 7.75 -2.65
N ARG A 123 10.97 7.72 -1.85
CA ARG A 123 11.03 7.88 -0.39
C ARG A 123 11.62 6.65 0.30
N TRP A 124 11.35 5.44 -0.21
CA TRP A 124 11.93 4.19 0.25
C TRP A 124 13.14 3.81 -0.61
N ARG A 125 14.26 4.50 -0.44
CA ARG A 125 15.52 4.15 -1.13
C ARG A 125 16.09 2.83 -0.61
N ALA A 126 17.09 2.26 -1.32
CA ALA A 126 17.63 0.94 -1.01
C ALA A 126 18.26 0.85 0.40
N ASP A 127 18.81 1.94 0.92
CA ASP A 127 19.35 2.10 2.26
C ASP A 127 18.24 2.24 3.33
N GLU A 128 17.04 2.64 2.95
CA GLU A 128 15.90 2.81 3.85
C GLU A 128 15.15 1.51 4.17
N GLN A 129 15.52 0.37 3.59
CA GLN A 129 15.05 -0.93 4.08
C GLN A 129 15.49 -1.15 5.53
N THR A 130 16.59 -0.51 5.94
CA THR A 130 17.11 -0.51 7.30
C THR A 130 16.45 0.53 8.20
N ARG A 131 15.68 1.50 7.63
CA ARG A 131 14.97 2.50 8.42
C ARG A 131 14.01 1.83 9.39
N PRO A 132 14.13 2.11 10.71
CA PRO A 132 13.31 1.45 11.71
C PRO A 132 11.83 1.84 11.58
N VAL A 133 10.96 0.87 11.82
CA VAL A 133 9.55 1.14 12.08
C VAL A 133 9.44 1.89 13.41
N GLY A 134 8.64 2.94 13.45
CA GLY A 134 8.48 3.76 14.64
C GLY A 134 7.05 4.22 14.88
N PHE A 135 6.84 4.89 16.00
CA PHE A 135 5.59 5.57 16.31
C PHE A 135 5.61 7.03 15.84
N VAL A 136 4.45 7.57 15.58
CA VAL A 136 4.27 9.03 15.49
C VAL A 136 4.54 9.63 16.87
N ALA A 137 5.41 10.63 16.95
CA ALA A 137 5.65 11.29 18.22
C ALA A 137 4.36 11.99 18.71
N LEU A 138 4.03 11.83 19.98
CA LEU A 138 2.76 12.30 20.57
C LEU A 138 2.47 13.78 20.29
N ARG A 139 3.52 14.61 20.26
CA ARG A 139 3.43 16.05 19.93
C ARG A 139 2.83 16.35 18.55
N TRP A 140 2.88 15.39 17.59
CA TRP A 140 2.37 15.57 16.25
C TRP A 140 0.91 15.12 16.08
N TRP A 141 0.35 14.38 17.04
CA TRP A 141 -1.03 13.90 16.97
C TRP A 141 -2.05 15.01 16.75
N PRO A 142 -1.99 16.16 17.47
CA PRO A 142 -2.94 17.25 17.22
C PRO A 142 -2.88 17.75 15.78
N ALA A 143 -1.68 17.87 15.19
CA ALA A 143 -1.50 18.27 13.81
C ALA A 143 -2.09 17.25 12.82
N TYR A 144 -1.85 15.94 13.03
CA TYR A 144 -2.44 14.89 12.20
C TYR A 144 -3.97 14.92 12.27
N ILE A 145 -4.55 15.04 13.46
CA ILE A 145 -6.01 15.12 13.65
C ILE A 145 -6.55 16.36 12.96
N ALA A 146 -5.96 17.54 13.18
CA ALA A 146 -6.40 18.79 12.60
C ALA A 146 -6.34 18.76 11.05
N VAL A 147 -5.22 18.30 10.47
CA VAL A 147 -5.06 18.21 9.01
C VAL A 147 -6.04 17.20 8.42
N THR A 148 -6.24 16.04 9.06
CA THR A 148 -7.18 15.01 8.61
C THR A 148 -8.62 15.54 8.66
N ALA A 149 -9.01 16.20 9.74
CA ALA A 149 -10.34 16.81 9.86
C ALA A 149 -10.55 17.92 8.83
N LEU A 150 -9.56 18.81 8.66
CA LEU A 150 -9.64 19.89 7.67
C LEU A 150 -9.75 19.32 6.23
N ALA A 151 -8.99 18.30 5.91
CA ALA A 151 -9.06 17.63 4.62
C ALA A 151 -10.42 16.95 4.39
N TYR A 152 -10.98 16.31 5.41
CA TYR A 152 -12.30 15.67 5.35
C TYR A 152 -13.42 16.70 5.08
N PHE A 153 -13.47 17.75 5.88
CA PHE A 153 -14.49 18.80 5.71
C PHE A 153 -14.26 19.61 4.43
N GLY A 154 -13.01 19.87 4.07
CA GLY A 154 -12.64 20.56 2.84
C GLY A 154 -13.03 19.78 1.59
N ALA A 155 -12.76 18.48 1.54
CA ALA A 155 -13.18 17.60 0.43
C ALA A 155 -14.71 17.54 0.31
N SER A 156 -15.41 17.39 1.43
CA SER A 156 -16.89 17.37 1.47
C SER A 156 -17.49 18.71 1.01
N ALA A 157 -16.92 19.84 1.45
CA ALA A 157 -17.35 21.17 1.04
C ALA A 157 -17.10 21.43 -0.46
N LEU A 158 -15.94 21.02 -0.96
CA LEU A 158 -15.58 21.15 -2.37
C LEU A 158 -16.54 20.37 -3.28
N VAL A 159 -16.81 19.11 -2.95
CA VAL A 159 -17.75 18.28 -3.72
C VAL A 159 -19.14 18.90 -3.73
N LYS A 160 -19.60 19.40 -2.58
CA LYS A 160 -20.89 20.11 -2.47
C LYS A 160 -20.93 21.39 -3.31
N ALA A 161 -19.85 22.18 -3.31
CA ALA A 161 -19.73 23.40 -4.11
C ALA A 161 -19.76 23.12 -5.63
N LEU A 162 -19.29 21.94 -6.05
CA LEU A 162 -19.35 21.48 -7.44
C LEU A 162 -20.70 20.83 -7.82
N GLY A 163 -21.70 20.90 -6.94
CA GLY A 163 -23.03 20.34 -7.18
C GLY A 163 -23.15 18.83 -6.96
N GLY A 164 -22.08 18.19 -6.45
CA GLY A 164 -22.07 16.77 -6.12
C GLY A 164 -22.49 16.49 -4.67
N GLN A 165 -22.70 15.22 -4.38
CA GLN A 165 -22.85 14.71 -3.02
C GLN A 165 -21.75 13.66 -2.76
N MET A 166 -21.11 13.76 -1.61
CA MET A 166 -20.17 12.76 -1.14
C MET A 166 -20.72 12.15 0.14
N ALA A 167 -20.91 10.84 0.13
CA ALA A 167 -21.28 10.15 1.36
C ALA A 167 -20.18 10.34 2.42
N PRO A 168 -20.53 10.49 3.71
CA PRO A 168 -19.53 10.61 4.77
C PRO A 168 -18.51 9.46 4.78
N THR A 169 -18.94 8.24 4.42
CA THR A 169 -18.11 7.06 4.31
C THR A 169 -17.10 7.18 3.16
N ASP A 170 -17.48 7.73 2.01
CA ASP A 170 -16.58 7.93 0.86
C ASP A 170 -15.48 8.94 1.20
N ALA A 171 -15.85 10.03 1.88
CA ALA A 171 -14.89 11.02 2.37
C ALA A 171 -13.93 10.40 3.40
N ALA A 172 -14.43 9.54 4.30
CA ALA A 172 -13.61 8.85 5.28
C ALA A 172 -12.64 7.86 4.63
N ILE A 173 -13.08 7.09 3.63
CA ILE A 173 -12.24 6.19 2.85
C ILE A 173 -11.14 6.98 2.12
N LEU A 174 -11.51 8.07 1.42
CA LEU A 174 -10.57 8.90 0.69
C LEU A 174 -9.48 9.47 1.60
N ILE A 175 -9.88 10.21 2.62
CA ILE A 175 -8.94 10.90 3.52
C ILE A 175 -8.18 9.90 4.40
N GLY A 176 -8.84 8.86 4.86
CA GLY A 176 -8.20 7.76 5.59
C GLY A 176 -7.12 7.06 4.76
N THR A 177 -7.38 6.80 3.47
CA THR A 177 -6.39 6.21 2.55
C THR A 177 -5.18 7.11 2.36
N MET A 178 -5.39 8.43 2.19
CA MET A 178 -4.29 9.40 2.06
C MET A 178 -3.43 9.45 3.34
N LEU A 179 -4.05 9.48 4.51
CA LEU A 179 -3.36 9.44 5.80
C LEU A 179 -2.59 8.12 5.99
N ALA A 180 -3.25 6.99 5.71
CA ALA A 180 -2.63 5.68 5.86
C ALA A 180 -1.40 5.54 4.94
N GLN A 181 -1.50 5.97 3.68
CA GLN A 181 -0.37 5.97 2.74
C GLN A 181 0.77 6.86 3.23
N PHE A 182 0.47 8.07 3.71
CA PHE A 182 1.49 8.97 4.26
C PHE A 182 2.22 8.37 5.47
N LEU A 183 1.48 7.73 6.38
CA LEU A 183 2.06 7.03 7.54
C LEU A 183 2.91 5.83 7.11
N LEU A 184 2.46 5.07 6.09
CA LEU A 184 3.19 3.95 5.52
C LEU A 184 4.54 4.41 4.94
N ASP A 185 4.54 5.47 4.14
CA ASP A 185 5.74 6.03 3.50
C ASP A 185 6.77 6.48 4.54
N ASN A 186 6.31 6.88 5.71
CA ASN A 186 7.15 7.27 6.84
C ASN A 186 7.43 6.12 7.83
N LYS A 187 7.07 4.87 7.49
CA LYS A 187 7.20 3.67 8.34
C LYS A 187 6.64 3.86 9.75
N ARG A 188 5.46 4.47 9.85
CA ARG A 188 4.73 4.66 11.11
C ARG A 188 3.77 3.51 11.32
N ILE A 189 3.86 2.84 12.47
CA ILE A 189 3.06 1.64 12.76
C ILE A 189 1.56 1.91 12.79
N GLU A 190 1.18 3.14 13.10
CA GLU A 190 -0.21 3.61 13.13
C GLU A 190 -0.89 3.51 11.77
N THR A 191 -0.12 3.40 10.69
CA THR A 191 -0.68 3.15 9.34
C THR A 191 -1.65 1.97 9.34
N TRP A 192 -1.33 0.91 10.09
CA TRP A 192 -2.15 -0.30 10.14
C TRP A 192 -3.49 -0.08 10.84
N ALA A 193 -3.53 0.78 11.86
CA ALA A 193 -4.79 1.15 12.51
C ALA A 193 -5.68 1.98 11.56
N VAL A 194 -5.09 2.91 10.82
CA VAL A 194 -5.83 3.71 9.84
C VAL A 194 -6.33 2.83 8.69
N TRP A 195 -5.49 1.93 8.17
CA TRP A 195 -5.91 0.96 7.15
C TRP A 195 -7.03 0.04 7.65
N ALA A 196 -7.02 -0.37 8.92
CA ALA A 196 -8.12 -1.18 9.47
C ALA A 196 -9.45 -0.43 9.43
N VAL A 197 -9.46 0.84 9.84
CA VAL A 197 -10.66 1.69 9.76
C VAL A 197 -11.13 1.87 8.32
N VAL A 198 -10.22 2.18 7.39
CA VAL A 198 -10.52 2.33 5.97
C VAL A 198 -11.11 1.04 5.40
N ASN A 199 -10.51 -0.11 5.68
CA ASN A 199 -11.00 -1.38 5.17
C ASN A 199 -12.39 -1.73 5.72
N VAL A 200 -12.65 -1.49 7.00
CA VAL A 200 -13.98 -1.71 7.60
C VAL A 200 -15.02 -0.79 6.94
N ALA A 201 -14.70 0.49 6.76
CA ALA A 201 -15.60 1.44 6.09
C ALA A 201 -15.86 1.00 4.64
N ALA A 202 -14.83 0.57 3.91
CA ALA A 202 -14.94 0.11 2.53
C ALA A 202 -15.76 -1.18 2.42
N ILE A 203 -15.58 -2.15 3.33
CA ILE A 203 -16.41 -3.37 3.38
C ILE A 203 -17.87 -2.98 3.49
N TYR A 204 -18.21 -2.14 4.46
CA TYR A 204 -19.59 -1.68 4.66
C TYR A 204 -20.12 -0.99 3.39
N THR A 205 -19.40 0.01 2.89
CA THR A 205 -19.83 0.83 1.74
C THR A 205 -20.05 -0.02 0.48
N TYR A 206 -19.16 -0.95 0.17
CA TYR A 206 -19.28 -1.74 -1.05
C TYR A 206 -20.36 -2.81 -0.97
N PHE A 207 -20.60 -3.42 0.20
CA PHE A 207 -21.75 -4.34 0.37
C PHE A 207 -23.07 -3.60 0.27
N GLU A 208 -23.22 -2.42 0.89
CA GLU A 208 -24.42 -1.58 0.77
C GLU A 208 -24.64 -1.08 -0.67
N ALA A 209 -23.57 -0.80 -1.41
CA ALA A 209 -23.64 -0.40 -2.80
C ALA A 209 -23.94 -1.56 -3.77
N GLY A 210 -24.12 -2.79 -3.29
CA GLY A 210 -24.34 -3.97 -4.13
C GLY A 210 -23.11 -4.40 -4.94
N LEU A 211 -21.91 -4.09 -4.45
CA LEU A 211 -20.62 -4.46 -5.04
C LEU A 211 -19.90 -5.51 -4.16
N PRO A 212 -20.46 -6.72 -4.05
CA PRO A 212 -19.98 -7.71 -3.09
C PRO A 212 -18.55 -8.20 -3.38
N LEU A 213 -18.13 -8.24 -4.65
CA LEU A 213 -16.77 -8.65 -5.02
C LEU A 213 -15.73 -7.66 -4.47
N ALA A 214 -15.99 -6.34 -4.62
CA ALA A 214 -15.16 -5.31 -4.04
C ALA A 214 -15.17 -5.37 -2.52
N GLY A 215 -16.34 -5.51 -1.90
CA GLY A 215 -16.46 -5.70 -0.44
C GLY A 215 -15.63 -6.88 0.06
N PHE A 216 -15.68 -8.01 -0.64
CA PHE A 216 -14.92 -9.21 -0.30
C PHE A 216 -13.40 -9.00 -0.42
N GLN A 217 -12.95 -8.25 -1.43
CA GLN A 217 -11.54 -7.86 -1.56
C GLN A 217 -11.04 -7.08 -0.33
N TYR A 218 -11.86 -6.15 0.19
CA TYR A 218 -11.49 -5.40 1.40
C TYR A 218 -11.47 -6.25 2.68
N VAL A 219 -12.22 -7.36 2.75
CA VAL A 219 -12.07 -8.35 3.83
C VAL A 219 -10.66 -8.95 3.82
N PHE A 220 -10.12 -9.30 2.66
CA PHE A 220 -8.72 -9.76 2.55
C PHE A 220 -7.72 -8.67 2.90
N PHE A 221 -7.96 -7.43 2.49
CA PHE A 221 -7.10 -6.31 2.88
C PHE A 221 -7.11 -6.07 4.39
N LEU A 222 -8.25 -6.25 5.05
CA LEU A 222 -8.33 -6.18 6.52
C LEU A 222 -7.47 -7.28 7.16
N GLY A 223 -7.55 -8.52 6.67
CA GLY A 223 -6.69 -9.62 7.11
C GLY A 223 -5.20 -9.31 6.92
N ASN A 224 -4.83 -8.78 5.75
CA ASN A 224 -3.46 -8.34 5.47
C ASN A 224 -3.02 -7.18 6.38
N THR A 225 -3.93 -6.28 6.73
CA THR A 225 -3.68 -5.16 7.66
C THR A 225 -3.35 -5.67 9.08
N LEU A 226 -4.09 -6.64 9.57
CA LEU A 226 -3.82 -7.28 10.86
C LEU A 226 -2.46 -7.99 10.86
N TYR A 227 -2.16 -8.72 9.80
CA TYR A 227 -0.85 -9.34 9.62
C TYR A 227 0.28 -8.31 9.55
N GLY A 228 0.06 -7.18 8.88
CA GLY A 228 1.01 -6.07 8.79
C GLY A 228 1.30 -5.44 10.15
N ALA A 229 0.27 -5.18 10.93
CA ALA A 229 0.40 -4.68 12.29
C ALA A 229 1.25 -5.61 13.17
N TYR A 230 0.98 -6.91 13.10
CA TYR A 230 1.73 -7.93 13.82
C TYR A 230 3.20 -7.98 13.35
N SER A 231 3.44 -8.09 12.05
CA SER A 231 4.79 -8.19 11.46
C SER A 231 5.66 -6.97 11.77
N TRP A 232 5.07 -5.76 11.69
CA TRP A 232 5.80 -4.54 11.98
C TRP A 232 6.09 -4.37 13.48
N ARG A 233 5.19 -4.83 14.36
CA ARG A 233 5.47 -4.89 15.82
C ARG A 233 6.65 -5.80 16.12
N GLN A 234 6.72 -6.98 15.51
CA GLN A 234 7.86 -7.88 15.66
C GLN A 234 9.17 -7.23 15.18
N SER A 235 9.14 -6.55 14.03
CA SER A 235 10.29 -5.82 13.51
C SER A 235 10.78 -4.75 14.49
N MET A 236 9.87 -4.00 15.11
CA MET A 236 10.21 -2.99 16.13
C MET A 236 10.88 -3.61 17.37
N THR A 237 10.37 -4.72 17.86
CA THR A 237 10.93 -5.41 19.02
C THR A 237 12.34 -5.93 18.72
N ALA A 238 12.53 -6.55 17.55
CA ALA A 238 13.84 -7.03 17.11
C ALA A 238 14.86 -5.89 16.93
N GLN A 239 14.42 -4.74 16.42
CA GLN A 239 15.28 -3.56 16.28
C GLN A 239 15.72 -2.99 17.64
N ARG A 240 14.80 -2.92 18.61
CA ARG A 240 15.11 -2.47 19.98
C ARG A 240 16.09 -3.40 20.68
N ALA A 241 15.94 -4.69 20.53
CA ALA A 241 16.87 -5.69 21.10
C ALA A 241 18.29 -5.53 20.54
N LYS A 242 18.44 -5.24 19.23
CA LYS A 242 19.75 -5.00 18.61
C LYS A 242 20.45 -3.71 19.06
N VAL A 243 19.69 -2.71 19.49
CA VAL A 243 20.26 -1.44 20.00
C VAL A 243 20.65 -1.56 21.47
N ALA A 244 20.02 -2.50 22.21
CA ALA A 244 20.30 -2.74 23.64
C ALA A 244 21.43 -3.75 23.89
N ALA A 245 21.85 -4.50 22.87
CA ALA A 245 22.98 -5.44 22.89
C ALA A 245 24.26 -4.80 22.38
#